data_156bc546ec83736468767f941042a782
#
_entry.id   156bc546ec83736468767f941042a782
#
_cell.length_a   1.000
_cell.length_b   1.000
_cell.length_c   1.000
_cell.angle_alpha   90.00
_cell.angle_beta   90.00
_cell.angle_gamma   90.00
#
_symmetry.space_group_name_H-M   'P 1'
#
loop_
_entity.id
_entity.type
_entity.pdbx_description
1 polymer ?
#
loop_
_entity_poly.entity_id
_entity_poly.type
_entity_poly.pdbx_seq_one_letter_code
_entity_poly.pdbx_strand_id
1 'polypeptide(L)'
;TARERIELLLDPDSFEEWDMFVEHRCTDFGMADTKIPGDGMVIGYGTINGRMVFVFSQDFTVFGGALSEAHAEKICKVIDHAMKVGVPVIGLNDSGGARIQEGVASLGGYADVFQRNVMASGVVPQISMIMGPCAGGAVYSPAITDFIFMVKDTSYMFVTGPEVVKTVTHEEVTAEELGGALTHNSKSGVADLAFENDVEALLMLRRFVNYLPLNNREIPPLRPTCDLAERIELSLDTLVPDNPNQPYDIREVLNAVIDPDSSMEV
;
A
#
# COMPACT_ATOMS: atom_id res chain seq x y z
N THR A 1 2.95 8.52 13.60
CA THR A 1 2.22 7.39 14.21
C THR A 1 1.25 6.77 13.21
N ALA A 2 0.80 5.53 13.48
CA ALA A 2 -0.18 4.83 12.63
C ALA A 2 -1.50 5.62 12.48
N ARG A 3 -1.99 6.25 13.55
CA ARG A 3 -3.21 7.07 13.51
C ARG A 3 -3.03 8.36 12.71
N GLU A 4 -1.94 9.07 12.87
CA GLU A 4 -1.65 10.28 12.08
C GLU A 4 -1.57 9.99 10.58
N ARG A 5 -1.01 8.84 10.18
CA ARG A 5 -1.01 8.39 8.79
C ARG A 5 -2.43 8.20 8.25
N ILE A 6 -3.32 7.58 9.04
CA ILE A 6 -4.74 7.42 8.68
C ILE A 6 -5.45 8.77 8.59
N GLU A 7 -5.22 9.68 9.55
CA GLU A 7 -5.81 11.02 9.56
C GLU A 7 -5.39 11.86 8.34
N LEU A 8 -4.14 11.72 7.88
CA LEU A 8 -3.67 12.37 6.67
C LEU A 8 -4.25 11.73 5.38
N LEU A 9 -4.49 10.42 5.41
CA LEU A 9 -5.03 9.69 4.28
C LEU A 9 -6.52 9.95 4.06
N LEU A 10 -7.31 9.94 5.12
CA LEU A 10 -8.77 10.00 5.05
C LEU A 10 -9.29 11.45 5.06
N ASP A 11 -10.55 11.62 4.72
CA ASP A 11 -11.24 12.89 4.86
C ASP A 11 -11.39 13.25 6.34
N PRO A 12 -11.32 14.53 6.71
CA PRO A 12 -11.49 14.96 8.10
C PRO A 12 -12.74 14.39 8.74
N ASP A 13 -12.60 13.92 9.97
CA ASP A 13 -13.70 13.38 10.82
C ASP A 13 -14.43 12.17 10.23
N SER A 14 -13.88 11.49 9.20
CA SER A 14 -14.50 10.34 8.56
C SER A 14 -14.05 8.98 9.10
N PHE A 15 -13.00 8.95 9.92
CA PHE A 15 -12.42 7.68 10.38
C PHE A 15 -13.20 7.07 11.54
N GLU A 16 -13.65 5.84 11.35
CA GLU A 16 -14.28 5.01 12.38
C GLU A 16 -13.33 3.84 12.73
N GLU A 17 -12.65 3.95 13.88
CA GLU A 17 -11.70 2.94 14.34
C GLU A 17 -12.41 1.74 14.97
N TRP A 18 -11.96 0.53 14.61
CA TRP A 18 -12.42 -0.73 15.16
C TRP A 18 -11.37 -1.41 16.01
N ASP A 19 -11.81 -2.23 16.98
CA ASP A 19 -10.96 -3.12 17.77
C ASP A 19 -9.78 -2.42 18.48
N MET A 20 -9.96 -1.17 18.89
CA MET A 20 -8.93 -0.36 19.54
C MET A 20 -8.45 -0.93 20.89
N PHE A 21 -9.23 -1.81 21.53
CA PHE A 21 -8.91 -2.45 22.80
C PHE A 21 -8.50 -3.91 22.67
N VAL A 22 -8.42 -4.46 21.46
CA VAL A 22 -7.96 -5.84 21.26
C VAL A 22 -6.49 -5.95 21.62
N GLU A 23 -6.13 -7.00 22.36
CA GLU A 23 -4.78 -7.31 22.77
C GLU A 23 -4.37 -8.71 22.28
N HIS A 24 -3.06 -8.96 22.17
CA HIS A 24 -2.57 -10.30 21.85
C HIS A 24 -2.91 -11.31 22.94
N ARG A 25 -2.94 -12.60 22.56
CA ARG A 25 -3.25 -13.71 23.47
C ARG A 25 -2.02 -14.46 23.98
N CYS A 26 -0.83 -14.07 23.57
CA CYS A 26 0.42 -14.71 23.96
C CYS A 26 0.69 -14.57 25.46
N THR A 27 1.10 -15.67 26.09
CA THR A 27 1.48 -15.74 27.50
C THR A 27 2.95 -16.11 27.69
N ASP A 28 3.60 -16.66 26.65
CA ASP A 28 4.98 -17.10 26.69
C ASP A 28 5.96 -15.92 26.63
N PHE A 29 7.21 -16.15 27.02
CA PHE A 29 8.29 -15.15 26.95
C PHE A 29 7.99 -13.82 27.65
N GLY A 30 7.19 -13.83 28.73
CA GLY A 30 6.82 -12.61 29.47
C GLY A 30 5.75 -11.74 28.80
N MET A 31 5.15 -12.22 27.71
CA MET A 31 4.12 -11.46 26.99
C MET A 31 2.82 -11.29 27.77
N ALA A 32 2.56 -12.16 28.77
CA ALA A 32 1.38 -12.04 29.63
C ALA A 32 1.28 -10.67 30.33
N ASP A 33 2.40 -10.11 30.71
CA ASP A 33 2.51 -8.84 31.45
C ASP A 33 2.73 -7.63 30.53
N THR A 34 2.83 -7.86 29.20
CA THR A 34 3.12 -6.80 28.22
C THR A 34 1.95 -6.65 27.24
N LYS A 35 0.79 -6.27 27.78
CA LYS A 35 -0.43 -6.05 26.99
C LYS A 35 -0.52 -4.60 26.54
N ILE A 36 -0.73 -4.42 25.23
CA ILE A 36 -0.88 -3.09 24.63
C ILE A 36 -2.21 -3.07 23.84
N PRO A 37 -3.19 -2.21 24.24
CA PRO A 37 -4.44 -2.08 23.50
C PRO A 37 -4.22 -1.72 22.04
N GLY A 38 -4.94 -2.40 21.16
CA GLY A 38 -4.79 -2.26 19.70
C GLY A 38 -3.72 -3.18 19.10
N ASP A 39 -2.81 -3.71 19.91
CA ASP A 39 -1.73 -4.66 19.54
C ASP A 39 -0.90 -4.23 18.32
N GLY A 40 -0.62 -2.91 18.20
CA GLY A 40 0.20 -2.37 17.11
C GLY A 40 -0.50 -2.31 15.75
N MET A 41 -1.82 -2.46 15.72
CA MET A 41 -2.61 -2.39 14.50
C MET A 41 -3.83 -1.49 14.68
N VAL A 42 -3.88 -0.42 13.91
CA VAL A 42 -5.05 0.47 13.82
C VAL A 42 -5.86 0.08 12.58
N ILE A 43 -7.14 -0.22 12.75
CA ILE A 43 -8.03 -0.63 11.66
C ILE A 43 -9.34 0.13 11.69
N GLY A 44 -9.97 0.26 10.54
CA GLY A 44 -11.29 0.87 10.44
C GLY A 44 -11.66 1.18 8.99
N TYR A 45 -12.57 2.12 8.85
CA TYR A 45 -12.99 2.64 7.56
C TYR A 45 -13.17 4.16 7.62
N GLY A 46 -13.19 4.78 6.46
CA GLY A 46 -13.45 6.21 6.32
C GLY A 46 -13.67 6.53 4.86
N THR A 47 -13.52 7.80 4.50
CA THR A 47 -13.68 8.23 3.10
C THR A 47 -12.41 8.91 2.58
N ILE A 48 -12.20 8.80 1.28
CA ILE A 48 -11.23 9.59 0.52
C ILE A 48 -12.02 10.31 -0.57
N ASN A 49 -12.07 11.64 -0.50
CA ASN A 49 -12.87 12.46 -1.40
C ASN A 49 -14.35 12.00 -1.47
N GLY A 50 -14.92 11.68 -0.32
CA GLY A 50 -16.29 11.20 -0.17
C GLY A 50 -16.54 9.74 -0.55
N ARG A 51 -15.52 9.00 -0.98
CA ARG A 51 -15.60 7.59 -1.38
C ARG A 51 -15.09 6.70 -0.26
N MET A 52 -15.90 5.71 0.14
CA MET A 52 -15.56 4.80 1.24
C MET A 52 -14.36 3.92 0.90
N VAL A 53 -13.49 3.74 1.90
CA VAL A 53 -12.37 2.79 1.88
C VAL A 53 -12.22 2.13 3.23
N PHE A 54 -11.70 0.91 3.26
CA PHE A 54 -11.23 0.28 4.49
C PHE A 54 -9.72 0.45 4.59
N VAL A 55 -9.23 0.64 5.81
CA VAL A 55 -7.82 0.91 6.07
C VAL A 55 -7.30 0.12 7.26
N PHE A 56 -6.07 -0.33 7.16
CA PHE A 56 -5.29 -0.79 8.29
C PHE A 56 -3.92 -0.10 8.28
N SER A 57 -3.37 0.19 9.46
CA SER A 57 -2.06 0.82 9.63
C SER A 57 -1.29 0.15 10.75
N GLN A 58 -0.10 -0.32 10.44
CA GLN A 58 0.81 -0.93 11.41
C GLN A 58 1.55 0.15 12.20
N ASP A 59 1.71 -0.08 13.50
CA ASP A 59 2.49 0.80 14.39
C ASP A 59 3.80 0.12 14.78
N PHE A 60 4.89 0.54 14.16
CA PHE A 60 6.22 -0.01 14.41
C PHE A 60 6.70 0.18 15.84
N THR A 61 6.16 1.17 16.56
CA THR A 61 6.52 1.41 17.98
C THR A 61 6.01 0.32 18.91
N VAL A 62 5.05 -0.49 18.44
CA VAL A 62 4.50 -1.63 19.21
C VAL A 62 5.09 -2.93 18.67
N PHE A 63 6.01 -3.53 19.38
CA PHE A 63 6.71 -4.78 19.03
C PHE A 63 7.33 -4.78 17.61
N GLY A 64 7.80 -3.61 17.12
CA GLY A 64 8.33 -3.48 15.77
C GLY A 64 7.29 -3.72 14.67
N GLY A 65 6.01 -3.45 14.94
CA GLY A 65 4.92 -3.74 14.00
C GLY A 65 4.70 -5.23 13.73
N ALA A 66 5.32 -6.11 14.55
CA ALA A 66 5.30 -7.56 14.32
C ALA A 66 3.88 -8.13 14.44
N LEU A 67 3.52 -8.97 13.48
CA LEU A 67 2.19 -9.56 13.38
C LEU A 67 1.99 -10.66 14.41
N SER A 68 1.02 -10.46 15.31
CA SER A 68 0.44 -11.47 16.18
C SER A 68 -0.76 -12.16 15.52
N GLU A 69 -1.28 -13.21 16.13
CA GLU A 69 -2.56 -13.80 15.72
C GLU A 69 -3.70 -12.75 15.77
N ALA A 70 -3.81 -12.00 16.88
CA ALA A 70 -4.82 -10.94 17.03
C ALA A 70 -4.65 -9.80 16.02
N HIS A 71 -3.42 -9.39 15.73
CA HIS A 71 -3.08 -8.41 14.71
C HIS A 71 -3.54 -8.89 13.32
N ALA A 72 -3.28 -10.17 12.97
CA ALA A 72 -3.72 -10.77 11.72
C ALA A 72 -5.25 -10.83 11.60
N GLU A 73 -5.96 -11.21 12.67
CA GLU A 73 -7.43 -11.23 12.70
C GLU A 73 -8.03 -9.84 12.40
N LYS A 74 -7.38 -8.77 12.85
CA LYS A 74 -7.79 -7.39 12.55
C LYS A 74 -7.66 -7.08 11.07
N ILE A 75 -6.55 -7.44 10.41
CA ILE A 75 -6.36 -7.28 8.96
C ILE A 75 -7.40 -8.09 8.20
N CYS A 76 -7.58 -9.37 8.56
CA CYS A 76 -8.58 -10.25 7.95
C CYS A 76 -9.99 -9.64 8.04
N LYS A 77 -10.36 -9.10 9.19
CA LYS A 77 -11.64 -8.42 9.40
C LYS A 77 -11.85 -7.25 8.44
N VAL A 78 -10.82 -6.41 8.27
CA VAL A 78 -10.87 -5.28 7.33
C VAL A 78 -11.11 -5.77 5.89
N ILE A 79 -10.33 -6.74 5.42
CA ILE A 79 -10.45 -7.26 4.05
C ILE A 79 -11.81 -7.94 3.84
N ASP A 80 -12.27 -8.75 4.79
CA ASP A 80 -13.57 -9.43 4.72
C ASP A 80 -14.73 -8.43 4.63
N HIS A 81 -14.67 -7.31 5.38
CA HIS A 81 -15.70 -6.27 5.32
C HIS A 81 -15.62 -5.46 4.04
N ALA A 82 -14.43 -5.12 3.57
CA ALA A 82 -14.23 -4.42 2.31
C ALA A 82 -14.82 -5.22 1.13
N MET A 83 -14.60 -6.52 1.08
CA MET A 83 -15.21 -7.41 0.07
C MET A 83 -16.75 -7.45 0.17
N LYS A 84 -17.31 -7.48 1.40
CA LYS A 84 -18.77 -7.48 1.60
C LYS A 84 -19.41 -6.17 1.18
N VAL A 85 -18.79 -5.06 1.48
CA VAL A 85 -19.28 -3.70 1.14
C VAL A 85 -18.98 -3.37 -0.32
N GLY A 86 -17.91 -3.92 -0.90
CA GLY A 86 -17.46 -3.65 -2.26
C GLY A 86 -16.70 -2.33 -2.37
N VAL A 87 -15.67 -2.14 -1.53
CA VAL A 87 -14.84 -0.93 -1.51
C VAL A 87 -13.35 -1.27 -1.36
N PRO A 88 -12.45 -0.37 -1.76
CA PRO A 88 -11.01 -0.62 -1.69
C PRO A 88 -10.49 -0.89 -0.28
N VAL A 89 -9.41 -1.67 -0.20
CA VAL A 89 -8.59 -1.86 1.01
C VAL A 89 -7.26 -1.16 0.82
N ILE A 90 -6.86 -0.39 1.82
CA ILE A 90 -5.57 0.30 1.86
C ILE A 90 -4.79 -0.16 3.09
N GLY A 91 -3.62 -0.74 2.86
CA GLY A 91 -2.68 -1.11 3.91
C GLY A 91 -1.55 -0.09 4.03
N LEU A 92 -1.37 0.50 5.22
CA LEU A 92 -0.21 1.31 5.57
C LEU A 92 0.76 0.41 6.33
N ASN A 93 1.76 -0.12 5.60
CA ASN A 93 2.60 -1.23 6.05
C ASN A 93 3.90 -0.74 6.69
N ASP A 94 4.19 -1.23 7.91
CA ASP A 94 5.38 -0.88 8.69
C ASP A 94 5.64 -1.99 9.73
N SER A 95 6.34 -3.07 9.34
CA SER A 95 6.42 -4.30 10.13
C SER A 95 7.72 -5.06 9.97
N GLY A 96 8.30 -5.47 11.09
CA GLY A 96 9.45 -6.38 11.13
C GLY A 96 9.14 -7.84 10.78
N GLY A 97 7.88 -8.20 10.53
CA GLY A 97 7.50 -9.57 10.18
C GLY A 97 6.67 -10.28 11.25
N ALA A 98 6.83 -11.60 11.37
CA ALA A 98 6.11 -12.41 12.34
C ALA A 98 6.57 -12.11 13.78
N ARG A 99 5.62 -12.04 14.71
CA ARG A 99 5.93 -11.95 16.16
C ARG A 99 6.45 -13.28 16.65
N ILE A 100 7.77 -13.39 16.79
CA ILE A 100 8.46 -14.65 17.10
C ILE A 100 8.01 -15.29 18.42
N GLN A 101 7.60 -14.50 19.40
CA GLN A 101 7.07 -14.97 20.68
C GLN A 101 5.78 -15.80 20.53
N GLU A 102 5.02 -15.58 19.47
CA GLU A 102 3.79 -16.35 19.19
C GLU A 102 4.02 -17.57 18.29
N GLY A 103 5.22 -17.71 17.75
CA GLY A 103 5.62 -18.89 16.96
C GLY A 103 4.66 -19.18 15.80
N VAL A 104 4.12 -20.40 15.79
CA VAL A 104 3.26 -20.89 14.70
C VAL A 104 1.94 -20.12 14.60
N ALA A 105 1.40 -19.56 15.68
CA ALA A 105 0.17 -18.77 15.65
C ALA A 105 0.33 -17.50 14.80
N SER A 106 1.48 -16.81 14.91
CA SER A 106 1.79 -15.68 14.03
C SER A 106 1.90 -16.10 12.57
N LEU A 107 2.55 -17.22 12.27
CA LEU A 107 2.64 -17.74 10.89
C LEU A 107 1.28 -18.13 10.32
N GLY A 108 0.41 -18.74 11.16
CA GLY A 108 -0.99 -19.02 10.80
C GLY A 108 -1.75 -17.75 10.48
N GLY A 109 -1.54 -16.69 11.26
CA GLY A 109 -2.11 -15.37 11.00
C GLY A 109 -1.73 -14.80 9.63
N TYR A 110 -0.46 -14.93 9.22
CA TYR A 110 -0.05 -14.53 7.87
C TYR A 110 -0.77 -15.36 6.78
N ALA A 111 -0.91 -16.68 6.98
CA ALA A 111 -1.62 -17.52 6.03
C ALA A 111 -3.07 -17.06 5.84
N ASP A 112 -3.74 -16.68 6.93
CA ASP A 112 -5.10 -16.15 6.90
C ASP A 112 -5.20 -14.81 6.16
N VAL A 113 -4.23 -13.92 6.33
CA VAL A 113 -4.14 -12.65 5.59
C VAL A 113 -3.93 -12.91 4.11
N PHE A 114 -2.98 -13.79 3.72
CA PHE A 114 -2.73 -14.13 2.32
C PHE A 114 -3.96 -14.73 1.64
N GLN A 115 -4.69 -15.58 2.35
CA GLN A 115 -5.96 -16.12 1.83
C GLN A 115 -6.94 -15.00 1.48
N ARG A 116 -7.09 -13.97 2.35
CA ARG A 116 -7.97 -12.82 2.08
C ARG A 116 -7.47 -11.98 0.92
N ASN A 117 -6.17 -11.74 0.81
CA ASN A 117 -5.61 -11.04 -0.35
C ASN A 117 -5.96 -11.78 -1.66
N VAL A 118 -5.80 -13.11 -1.69
CA VAL A 118 -6.16 -13.91 -2.88
C VAL A 118 -7.65 -13.85 -3.18
N MET A 119 -8.51 -13.94 -2.17
CA MET A 119 -9.97 -13.88 -2.35
C MET A 119 -10.46 -12.49 -2.76
N ALA A 120 -9.79 -11.43 -2.35
CA ALA A 120 -10.11 -10.05 -2.70
C ALA A 120 -9.58 -9.64 -4.09
N SER A 121 -8.60 -10.36 -4.63
CA SER A 121 -8.00 -10.09 -5.94
C SER A 121 -9.05 -10.13 -7.05
N GLY A 122 -9.11 -9.04 -7.82
CA GLY A 122 -10.10 -8.84 -8.86
C GLY A 122 -11.53 -8.55 -8.36
N VAL A 123 -11.75 -8.42 -7.05
CA VAL A 123 -13.05 -8.09 -6.44
C VAL A 123 -13.08 -6.64 -6.00
N VAL A 124 -12.12 -6.24 -5.17
CA VAL A 124 -11.93 -4.86 -4.71
C VAL A 124 -10.48 -4.45 -4.88
N PRO A 125 -10.17 -3.19 -5.18
CA PRO A 125 -8.80 -2.72 -5.22
C PRO A 125 -8.09 -2.91 -3.88
N GLN A 126 -6.87 -3.47 -3.93
CA GLN A 126 -5.99 -3.65 -2.79
C GLN A 126 -4.74 -2.80 -3.01
N ILE A 127 -4.50 -1.83 -2.14
CA ILE A 127 -3.38 -0.89 -2.27
C ILE A 127 -2.49 -1.01 -1.04
N SER A 128 -1.22 -1.22 -1.26
CA SER A 128 -0.20 -1.27 -0.21
C SER A 128 0.71 -0.05 -0.28
N MET A 129 0.70 0.75 0.77
CA MET A 129 1.66 1.84 0.99
C MET A 129 2.71 1.35 2.00
N ILE A 130 3.95 1.24 1.57
CA ILE A 130 5.07 0.82 2.42
C ILE A 130 5.70 2.07 3.02
N MET A 131 5.59 2.22 4.33
CA MET A 131 5.99 3.44 5.05
C MET A 131 7.09 3.20 6.08
N GLY A 132 7.59 1.99 6.15
CA GLY A 132 8.68 1.55 7.00
C GLY A 132 9.21 0.20 6.54
N PRO A 133 9.95 -0.53 7.37
CA PRO A 133 10.38 -1.88 7.04
C PRO A 133 9.19 -2.81 6.78
N CYS A 134 9.29 -3.65 5.74
CA CYS A 134 8.44 -4.82 5.54
C CYS A 134 9.34 -6.01 5.28
N ALA A 135 9.60 -6.80 6.34
CA ALA A 135 10.54 -7.91 6.32
C ALA A 135 9.85 -9.25 6.57
N GLY A 136 10.39 -10.32 6.00
CA GLY A 136 9.88 -11.68 6.17
C GLY A 136 8.43 -11.80 5.72
N GLY A 137 7.55 -12.33 6.58
CA GLY A 137 6.12 -12.48 6.28
C GLY A 137 5.40 -11.19 5.93
N ALA A 138 5.86 -10.04 6.43
CA ALA A 138 5.27 -8.74 6.17
C ALA A 138 5.45 -8.25 4.72
N VAL A 139 6.37 -8.82 3.97
CA VAL A 139 6.57 -8.43 2.56
C VAL A 139 5.64 -9.17 1.60
N TYR A 140 5.18 -10.38 1.95
CA TYR A 140 4.41 -11.20 1.02
C TYR A 140 2.99 -10.66 0.78
N SER A 141 2.30 -10.21 1.84
CA SER A 141 0.96 -9.64 1.69
C SER A 141 0.95 -8.41 0.78
N PRO A 142 1.78 -7.38 1.01
CA PRO A 142 1.88 -6.27 0.05
C PRO A 142 2.23 -6.71 -1.37
N ALA A 143 3.15 -7.67 -1.54
CA ALA A 143 3.61 -8.11 -2.86
C ALA A 143 2.54 -8.81 -3.71
N ILE A 144 1.42 -9.24 -3.12
CA ILE A 144 0.30 -9.84 -3.82
C ILE A 144 -0.94 -8.93 -3.90
N THR A 145 -0.82 -7.66 -3.54
CA THR A 145 -1.85 -6.64 -3.75
C THR A 145 -1.75 -6.03 -5.15
N ASP A 146 -2.73 -5.21 -5.54
CA ASP A 146 -2.83 -4.68 -6.90
C ASP A 146 -1.84 -3.54 -7.16
N PHE A 147 -1.56 -2.70 -6.15
CA PHE A 147 -0.67 -1.54 -6.27
C PHE A 147 0.22 -1.42 -5.02
N ILE A 148 1.50 -1.14 -5.26
CA ILE A 148 2.51 -1.01 -4.22
C ILE A 148 3.22 0.33 -4.34
N PHE A 149 3.09 1.15 -3.33
CA PHE A 149 3.74 2.46 -3.23
C PHE A 149 4.74 2.46 -2.09
N MET A 150 5.87 3.10 -2.29
CA MET A 150 6.97 3.12 -1.32
C MET A 150 7.45 4.53 -1.01
N VAL A 151 7.95 4.73 0.21
CA VAL A 151 8.61 5.98 0.63
C VAL A 151 10.12 5.78 0.60
N LYS A 152 10.86 6.67 -0.08
CA LYS A 152 12.32 6.61 -0.20
C LYS A 152 13.01 6.71 1.16
N ASP A 153 14.14 6.05 1.30
CA ASP A 153 15.05 6.11 2.45
C ASP A 153 14.47 5.63 3.80
N THR A 154 13.18 5.31 3.86
CA THR A 154 12.51 4.86 5.09
C THR A 154 11.78 3.55 4.93
N SER A 155 11.35 3.19 3.74
CA SER A 155 10.61 1.97 3.48
C SER A 155 11.44 0.93 2.77
N TYR A 156 11.28 -0.32 3.18
CA TYR A 156 12.04 -1.45 2.66
C TYR A 156 11.14 -2.67 2.49
N MET A 157 11.31 -3.37 1.38
CA MET A 157 10.66 -4.67 1.11
C MET A 157 11.72 -5.72 0.82
N PHE A 158 11.89 -6.70 1.72
CA PHE A 158 12.79 -7.82 1.49
C PHE A 158 12.36 -9.05 2.31
N VAL A 159 12.65 -10.23 1.77
CA VAL A 159 12.37 -11.51 2.48
C VAL A 159 13.24 -11.62 3.72
N THR A 160 14.52 -11.24 3.62
CA THR A 160 15.46 -11.16 4.74
C THR A 160 16.26 -9.88 4.67
N GLY A 161 16.63 -9.32 5.83
CA GLY A 161 17.42 -8.09 5.88
C GLY A 161 18.92 -8.30 5.54
N PRO A 162 19.69 -7.20 5.39
CA PRO A 162 21.09 -7.23 5.00
C PRO A 162 22.00 -8.12 5.85
N GLU A 163 21.76 -8.18 7.16
CA GLU A 163 22.56 -9.01 8.07
C GLU A 163 22.44 -10.52 7.79
N VAL A 164 21.24 -10.96 7.41
CA VAL A 164 21.02 -12.37 7.04
C VAL A 164 21.66 -12.66 5.69
N VAL A 165 21.53 -11.74 4.71
CA VAL A 165 22.20 -11.84 3.40
C VAL A 165 23.71 -11.98 3.62
N LYS A 166 24.32 -11.10 4.41
CA LYS A 166 25.75 -11.15 4.74
C LYS A 166 26.16 -12.48 5.39
N THR A 167 25.35 -13.00 6.28
CA THR A 167 25.66 -14.27 6.98
C THR A 167 25.58 -15.48 6.06
N VAL A 168 24.61 -15.50 5.13
CA VAL A 168 24.32 -16.67 4.29
C VAL A 168 25.09 -16.64 2.98
N THR A 169 25.13 -15.48 2.30
CA THR A 169 25.76 -15.35 0.97
C THR A 169 27.13 -14.67 0.99
N HIS A 170 27.52 -14.10 2.15
CA HIS A 170 28.75 -13.31 2.33
C HIS A 170 28.77 -12.01 1.48
N GLU A 171 27.64 -11.56 1.00
CA GLU A 171 27.48 -10.29 0.28
C GLU A 171 27.21 -9.16 1.25
N GLU A 172 27.83 -8.02 1.04
CA GLU A 172 27.56 -6.78 1.78
C GLU A 172 26.65 -5.89 0.94
N VAL A 173 25.43 -5.66 1.43
CA VAL A 173 24.44 -4.83 0.79
C VAL A 173 23.79 -3.91 1.83
N THR A 174 23.43 -2.70 1.43
CA THR A 174 22.63 -1.82 2.27
C THR A 174 21.15 -2.18 2.20
N ALA A 175 20.33 -1.73 3.15
CA ALA A 175 18.89 -1.94 3.10
C ALA A 175 18.26 -1.31 1.85
N GLU A 176 18.74 -0.13 1.43
CA GLU A 176 18.26 0.57 0.24
C GLU A 176 18.61 -0.18 -1.06
N GLU A 177 19.83 -0.73 -1.17
CA GLU A 177 20.25 -1.54 -2.33
C GLU A 177 19.49 -2.86 -2.41
N LEU A 178 19.20 -3.48 -1.25
CA LEU A 178 18.53 -4.78 -1.18
C LEU A 178 17.03 -4.67 -1.48
N GLY A 179 16.34 -3.69 -0.91
CA GLY A 179 14.89 -3.60 -0.99
C GLY A 179 14.30 -2.22 -0.75
N GLY A 180 15.05 -1.15 -1.03
CA GLY A 180 14.55 0.22 -0.92
C GLY A 180 13.59 0.62 -2.05
N ALA A 181 12.95 1.75 -1.89
CA ALA A 181 11.93 2.25 -2.81
C ALA A 181 12.44 2.39 -4.26
N LEU A 182 13.64 2.95 -4.44
CA LEU A 182 14.25 3.09 -5.78
C LEU A 182 14.61 1.74 -6.40
N THR A 183 15.06 0.78 -5.60
CA THR A 183 15.37 -0.57 -6.09
C THR A 183 14.11 -1.25 -6.61
N HIS A 184 13.01 -1.17 -5.87
CA HIS A 184 11.76 -1.80 -6.27
C HIS A 184 11.01 -1.05 -7.37
N ASN A 185 11.13 0.26 -7.46
CA ASN A 185 10.50 1.04 -8.52
C ASN A 185 11.25 0.97 -9.85
N SER A 186 12.61 1.07 -9.84
CA SER A 186 13.38 1.19 -11.08
C SER A 186 14.07 -0.09 -11.57
N LYS A 187 14.31 -1.08 -10.67
CA LYS A 187 15.03 -2.31 -11.03
C LYS A 187 14.14 -3.54 -11.05
N SER A 188 13.38 -3.80 -9.98
CA SER A 188 12.55 -5.00 -9.89
C SER A 188 11.14 -4.82 -10.45
N GLY A 189 10.63 -3.58 -10.51
CA GLY A 189 9.26 -3.30 -10.94
C GLY A 189 8.19 -3.77 -9.95
N VAL A 190 8.55 -4.02 -8.69
CA VAL A 190 7.60 -4.44 -7.64
C VAL A 190 6.82 -3.23 -7.10
N ALA A 191 7.48 -2.08 -6.98
CA ALA A 191 6.80 -0.85 -6.56
C ALA A 191 6.39 -0.02 -7.78
N ASP A 192 5.12 0.33 -7.83
CA ASP A 192 4.56 1.17 -8.89
C ASP A 192 5.06 2.62 -8.78
N LEU A 193 5.08 3.18 -7.57
CA LEU A 193 5.54 4.54 -7.32
C LEU A 193 6.43 4.64 -6.08
N ALA A 194 7.35 5.61 -6.12
CA ALA A 194 8.24 5.96 -5.02
C ALA A 194 8.16 7.46 -4.71
N PHE A 195 8.00 7.81 -3.43
CA PHE A 195 7.79 9.19 -2.95
C PHE A 195 8.88 9.64 -2.00
N GLU A 196 9.10 10.95 -1.90
CA GLU A 196 10.16 11.51 -1.07
C GLU A 196 9.86 11.43 0.43
N ASN A 197 8.58 11.44 0.83
CA ASN A 197 8.17 11.39 2.22
C ASN A 197 6.73 10.89 2.41
N ASP A 198 6.37 10.58 3.67
CA ASP A 198 5.05 10.05 4.06
C ASP A 198 3.88 10.96 3.63
N VAL A 199 4.05 12.28 3.74
CA VAL A 199 2.96 13.23 3.45
C VAL A 199 2.67 13.26 1.96
N GLU A 200 3.71 13.35 1.13
CA GLU A 200 3.58 13.29 -0.33
C GLU A 200 2.94 11.97 -0.76
N ALA A 201 3.42 10.85 -0.22
CA ALA A 201 2.91 9.50 -0.52
C ALA A 201 1.40 9.41 -0.23
N LEU A 202 0.95 9.86 0.94
CA LEU A 202 -0.47 9.81 1.33
C LEU A 202 -1.33 10.74 0.48
N LEU A 203 -0.85 11.94 0.14
CA LEU A 203 -1.58 12.86 -0.75
C LEU A 203 -1.71 12.30 -2.16
N MET A 204 -0.65 11.66 -2.69
CA MET A 204 -0.69 11.02 -4.00
C MET A 204 -1.58 9.78 -3.99
N LEU A 205 -1.60 9.01 -2.90
CA LEU A 205 -2.54 7.90 -2.73
C LEU A 205 -3.99 8.39 -2.75
N ARG A 206 -4.32 9.51 -2.08
CA ARG A 206 -5.64 10.14 -2.16
C ARG A 206 -6.03 10.50 -3.60
N ARG A 207 -5.07 11.02 -4.38
CA ARG A 207 -5.28 11.31 -5.81
C ARG A 207 -5.48 10.03 -6.60
N PHE A 208 -4.66 9.00 -6.37
CA PHE A 208 -4.69 7.72 -7.08
C PHE A 208 -6.04 6.99 -6.93
N VAL A 209 -6.59 6.93 -5.72
CA VAL A 209 -7.90 6.28 -5.45
C VAL A 209 -9.02 6.85 -6.34
N ASN A 210 -8.91 8.10 -6.77
CA ASN A 210 -9.94 8.72 -7.65
C ASN A 210 -9.94 8.18 -9.08
N TYR A 211 -8.92 7.44 -9.50
CA TYR A 211 -8.88 6.79 -10.82
C TYR A 211 -9.49 5.38 -10.80
N LEU A 212 -9.67 4.80 -9.61
CA LEU A 212 -10.11 3.43 -9.45
C LEU A 212 -11.64 3.33 -9.27
N PRO A 213 -12.29 2.28 -9.79
CA PRO A 213 -13.63 1.92 -9.34
C PRO A 213 -13.58 1.47 -7.86
N LEU A 214 -14.71 1.44 -7.16
CA LEU A 214 -14.75 0.89 -5.80
C LEU A 214 -14.63 -0.64 -5.80
N ASN A 215 -15.13 -1.29 -6.83
CA ASN A 215 -15.12 -2.76 -6.96
C ASN A 215 -15.27 -3.18 -8.44
N ASN A 216 -15.20 -4.47 -8.70
CA ASN A 216 -15.28 -5.03 -10.06
C ASN A 216 -16.66 -4.95 -10.74
N ARG A 217 -17.68 -4.41 -10.07
CA ARG A 217 -19.04 -4.21 -10.62
C ARG A 217 -19.34 -2.75 -10.95
N GLU A 218 -18.40 -1.86 -10.63
CA GLU A 218 -18.51 -0.45 -10.89
C GLU A 218 -17.50 0.00 -11.96
N ILE A 219 -17.79 1.12 -12.59
CA ILE A 219 -16.86 1.80 -13.50
C ILE A 219 -16.06 2.85 -12.71
N PRO A 220 -14.87 3.25 -13.20
CA PRO A 220 -14.15 4.39 -12.63
C PRO A 220 -15.04 5.64 -12.57
N PRO A 221 -14.84 6.55 -11.59
CA PRO A 221 -15.64 7.74 -11.45
C PRO A 221 -15.52 8.64 -12.69
N LEU A 222 -16.66 9.05 -13.23
CA LEU A 222 -16.72 10.05 -14.29
C LEU A 222 -16.49 11.44 -13.69
N ARG A 223 -15.65 12.22 -14.34
CA ARG A 223 -15.37 13.61 -13.96
C ARG A 223 -15.86 14.56 -15.04
N PRO A 224 -16.46 15.71 -14.67
CA PRO A 224 -16.74 16.74 -15.64
C PRO A 224 -15.44 17.28 -16.24
N THR A 225 -15.40 17.41 -17.53
CA THR A 225 -14.33 18.09 -18.24
C THR A 225 -14.89 19.35 -18.90
N CYS A 226 -14.04 20.36 -19.06
CA CYS A 226 -14.34 21.52 -19.88
C CYS A 226 -13.77 21.37 -21.30
N ASP A 227 -13.12 20.27 -21.60
CA ASP A 227 -12.61 19.97 -22.93
C ASP A 227 -13.76 19.61 -23.88
N LEU A 228 -13.73 20.16 -25.09
CA LEU A 228 -14.78 19.94 -26.08
C LEU A 228 -14.57 18.57 -26.75
N ALA A 229 -15.67 17.83 -26.94
CA ALA A 229 -15.63 16.51 -27.60
C ALA A 229 -15.13 16.61 -29.07
N GLU A 230 -15.29 17.79 -29.70
CA GLU A 230 -14.86 18.06 -31.07
C GLU A 230 -13.51 18.79 -31.14
N ARG A 231 -12.75 18.86 -30.03
CA ARG A 231 -11.43 19.48 -30.01
C ARG A 231 -10.52 18.82 -31.05
N ILE A 232 -9.86 19.65 -31.86
CA ILE A 232 -8.83 19.22 -32.79
C ILE A 232 -7.49 19.75 -32.30
N GLU A 233 -6.55 18.84 -32.08
CA GLU A 233 -5.21 19.19 -31.62
C GLU A 233 -4.21 19.20 -32.77
N LEU A 234 -3.97 20.39 -33.32
CA LEU A 234 -3.11 20.59 -34.50
C LEU A 234 -1.62 20.31 -34.21
N SER A 235 -1.20 20.36 -32.96
CA SER A 235 0.19 20.07 -32.60
C SER A 235 0.61 18.63 -32.94
N LEU A 236 -0.35 17.69 -32.97
CA LEU A 236 -0.11 16.30 -33.30
C LEU A 236 0.39 16.10 -34.75
N ASP A 237 0.09 17.00 -35.66
CA ASP A 237 0.55 16.93 -37.06
C ASP A 237 2.09 17.05 -37.20
N THR A 238 2.75 17.65 -36.18
CA THR A 238 4.20 17.88 -36.18
C THR A 238 4.94 17.24 -35.04
N LEU A 239 4.21 16.78 -34.03
CA LEU A 239 4.79 16.21 -32.81
C LEU A 239 5.49 14.86 -33.05
N VAL A 240 4.86 14.02 -33.88
CA VAL A 240 5.45 12.74 -34.29
C VAL A 240 6.29 12.99 -35.55
N PRO A 241 7.62 12.80 -35.49
CA PRO A 241 8.49 13.08 -36.64
C PRO A 241 8.21 12.15 -37.83
N ASP A 242 8.32 12.66 -39.05
CA ASP A 242 8.28 11.82 -40.28
C ASP A 242 9.47 10.88 -40.36
N ASN A 243 10.60 11.24 -39.75
CA ASN A 243 11.80 10.41 -39.72
C ASN A 243 11.67 9.34 -38.65
N PRO A 244 11.59 8.05 -38.99
CA PRO A 244 11.44 6.95 -38.02
C PRO A 244 12.63 6.76 -37.06
N ASN A 245 13.76 7.39 -37.36
CA ASN A 245 14.95 7.34 -36.49
C ASN A 245 15.05 8.52 -35.52
N GLN A 246 14.09 9.44 -35.56
CA GLN A 246 14.02 10.58 -34.64
C GLN A 246 13.13 10.21 -33.45
N PRO A 247 13.66 10.17 -32.20
CA PRO A 247 12.87 9.91 -31.03
C PRO A 247 11.95 11.10 -30.68
N TYR A 248 10.82 10.79 -30.07
CA TYR A 248 9.90 11.78 -29.47
C TYR A 248 9.36 11.25 -28.13
N ASP A 249 8.86 12.13 -27.29
CA ASP A 249 8.28 11.74 -25.99
C ASP A 249 6.79 11.43 -26.17
N ILE A 250 6.39 10.18 -25.95
CA ILE A 250 5.00 9.76 -26.05
C ILE A 250 4.08 10.50 -25.06
N ARG A 251 4.62 11.02 -23.94
CA ARG A 251 3.86 11.80 -22.96
C ARG A 251 3.34 13.10 -23.55
N GLU A 252 4.05 13.70 -24.49
CA GLU A 252 3.57 14.88 -25.20
C GLU A 252 2.33 14.55 -26.05
N VAL A 253 2.31 13.37 -26.69
CA VAL A 253 1.12 12.89 -27.42
C VAL A 253 -0.04 12.64 -26.47
N LEU A 254 0.23 11.94 -25.36
CA LEU A 254 -0.80 11.67 -24.36
C LEU A 254 -1.40 12.96 -23.80
N ASN A 255 -0.57 13.92 -23.40
CA ASN A 255 -1.01 15.22 -22.89
C ASN A 255 -1.82 16.04 -23.91
N ALA A 256 -1.57 15.85 -25.21
CA ALA A 256 -2.34 16.49 -26.27
C ALA A 256 -3.71 15.84 -26.50
N VAL A 257 -3.88 14.55 -26.17
CA VAL A 257 -5.10 13.78 -26.47
C VAL A 257 -6.06 13.71 -25.29
N ILE A 258 -5.53 13.58 -24.06
CA ILE A 258 -6.35 13.43 -22.86
C ILE A 258 -6.82 14.77 -22.29
N ASP A 259 -7.83 14.73 -21.43
CA ASP A 259 -8.26 15.91 -20.69
C ASP A 259 -7.14 16.43 -19.78
N PRO A 260 -6.98 17.74 -19.61
CA PRO A 260 -5.98 18.30 -18.70
C PRO A 260 -6.11 17.73 -17.28
N ASP A 261 -4.98 17.40 -16.67
CA ASP A 261 -4.89 16.83 -15.31
C ASP A 261 -5.65 15.50 -15.07
N SER A 262 -6.02 14.80 -16.15
CA SER A 262 -6.79 13.56 -16.09
C SER A 262 -5.94 12.29 -15.97
N SER A 263 -4.62 12.42 -16.07
CA SER A 263 -3.69 11.28 -16.03
C SER A 263 -2.81 11.26 -14.78
N MET A 264 -2.35 10.06 -14.45
CA MET A 264 -1.32 9.81 -13.47
C MET A 264 -0.44 8.67 -14.00
N GLU A 265 0.84 8.96 -14.22
CA GLU A 265 1.82 7.93 -14.63
C GLU A 265 2.14 7.05 -13.41
N VAL A 266 2.10 5.72 -13.58
CA VAL A 266 2.33 4.71 -12.54
C VAL A 266 3.40 3.74 -13.00
#